data_a03f891c37bb2bbc73ee97f254be5de3
#
_entry.id   a03f891c37bb2bbc73ee97f254be5de3
#
_cell.length_a   1.000
_cell.length_b   1.000
_cell.length_c   1.000
_cell.angle_alpha   90.00
_cell.angle_beta   90.00
_cell.angle_gamma   90.00
#
_symmetry.space_group_name_H-M   'P 1'
#
loop_
_entity.id
_entity.type
_entity.pdbx_description
1 polymer ?
#
loop_
_entity_poly.entity_id
_entity_poly.type
_entity_poly.pdbx_seq_one_letter_code
_entity_poly.pdbx_strand_id
1 'polypeptide(L)'
;MKQMRFLLLMISTLFFTVAQAQPALVKKNGSTHFEIDGKPFVMFTGELHNSTSTSESYMQEIGVWKQMKDANFNTVIASCSWDVIEREEGKYDFTSVDHVIRNARENGMKVVMIWFASWKNGNSTYAPSYIKRNPAKYPLVKDENGKTLNVLSAFAESSKNADKAAFEALMRHIREVDKDYTVIMMQVENEMGILGSKRDFSAIAEKAWKGQVPADLTNYLVAHKGKLFPELEKVWAANGNKTKGTWEEVFGKSHANTEDWKEYPFYTEEIFQAYYYAKYVGEITAAGKAQHNIPMYMNNWLKQPGMGAPGGFPSGSPLPEVIDVWRAAAPAVDFTAPDIYINEYEWVLSQFALSDNPIFIPECRSDVSKALYAYGEYDALGFAPFGFDGPQGMGAGGMSAEEHANFQKCYGLLSGMGTMLTDNYNSDKMRGFFVTEENPNPSVEMGDYIITFSSTQRMRAFNYGQGEEQLAAENAALAARNQNRTQSGGLIIQTGADEFYVVAINGTLSFAPKDPKAKGRVLLDTLEEGTFKDGKWIPGRNLNGDENRPNINGVGARRIILYQSTVDAPAGRFG
;
A
#
# COMPACT_ATOMS: atom_id res chain seq x y z
N MET A 1 -13.77 -38.65 -72.02
CA MET A 1 -14.25 -37.53 -71.18
C MET A 1 -13.70 -37.72 -69.78
N LYS A 2 -12.60 -37.01 -69.45
CA LYS A 2 -11.94 -37.08 -68.11
C LYS A 2 -12.51 -35.93 -67.27
N GLN A 3 -13.17 -36.26 -66.17
CA GLN A 3 -13.61 -35.27 -65.17
C GLN A 3 -12.44 -34.91 -64.28
N MET A 4 -12.04 -33.67 -64.31
CA MET A 4 -11.03 -33.05 -63.46
C MET A 4 -11.73 -32.53 -62.19
N ARG A 5 -11.51 -33.18 -61.05
CA ARG A 5 -12.00 -32.69 -59.73
C ARG A 5 -11.00 -31.66 -59.19
N PHE A 6 -11.45 -30.41 -59.12
CA PHE A 6 -10.75 -29.37 -58.38
C PHE A 6 -10.97 -29.54 -56.86
N LEU A 7 -9.91 -29.80 -56.13
CA LEU A 7 -9.87 -29.85 -54.67
C LEU A 7 -9.55 -28.43 -54.18
N LEU A 8 -10.56 -27.69 -53.66
CA LEU A 8 -10.35 -26.42 -53.00
C LEU A 8 -9.78 -26.68 -51.60
N LEU A 9 -8.50 -26.38 -51.40
CA LEU A 9 -7.87 -26.35 -50.07
C LEU A 9 -8.26 -25.02 -49.38
N MET A 10 -9.22 -25.07 -48.44
CA MET A 10 -9.45 -23.97 -47.52
C MET A 10 -8.33 -23.93 -46.51
N ILE A 11 -7.38 -23.00 -46.64
CA ILE A 11 -6.41 -22.66 -45.60
C ILE A 11 -7.14 -21.76 -44.61
N SER A 12 -7.62 -22.35 -43.50
CA SER A 12 -8.11 -21.58 -42.35
C SER A 12 -6.87 -21.02 -41.63
N THR A 13 -6.54 -19.77 -41.86
CA THR A 13 -5.61 -19.00 -41.04
C THR A 13 -6.25 -18.82 -39.66
N LEU A 14 -5.84 -19.64 -38.69
CA LEU A 14 -6.07 -19.34 -37.29
C LEU A 14 -5.27 -18.07 -36.94
N PHE A 15 -5.95 -16.96 -36.85
CA PHE A 15 -5.42 -15.81 -36.15
C PHE A 15 -5.36 -16.18 -34.66
N PHE A 16 -4.21 -16.61 -34.18
CA PHE A 16 -3.92 -16.54 -32.76
C PHE A 16 -3.86 -15.06 -32.39
N THR A 17 -4.96 -14.52 -31.89
CA THR A 17 -4.89 -13.29 -31.10
C THR A 17 -4.04 -13.66 -29.88
N VAL A 18 -2.77 -13.27 -29.89
CA VAL A 18 -1.96 -13.23 -28.67
C VAL A 18 -2.75 -12.34 -27.74
N ALA A 19 -3.37 -12.93 -26.73
CA ALA A 19 -4.02 -12.16 -25.67
C ALA A 19 -2.90 -11.29 -25.07
N GLN A 20 -3.03 -9.99 -25.24
CA GLN A 20 -2.02 -9.03 -24.78
C GLN A 20 -2.05 -9.06 -23.25
N ALA A 21 -0.88 -9.12 -22.66
CA ALA A 21 -0.57 -9.22 -21.23
C ALA A 21 -1.20 -8.12 -20.37
N GLN A 22 -2.49 -8.16 -20.15
CA GLN A 22 -3.18 -7.11 -19.39
C GLN A 22 -2.96 -7.28 -17.89
N PRO A 23 -2.49 -6.24 -17.17
CA PRO A 23 -2.44 -6.26 -15.71
C PRO A 23 -3.86 -6.29 -15.12
N ALA A 24 -4.07 -7.12 -14.10
CA ALA A 24 -5.37 -7.32 -13.49
C ALA A 24 -5.29 -7.64 -12.00
N LEU A 25 -6.35 -7.26 -11.27
CA LEU A 25 -6.62 -7.74 -9.92
C LEU A 25 -7.52 -8.98 -10.01
N VAL A 26 -7.04 -10.10 -9.48
CA VAL A 26 -7.72 -11.40 -9.58
C VAL A 26 -7.97 -11.97 -8.19
N LYS A 27 -9.20 -12.33 -7.89
CA LYS A 27 -9.54 -13.03 -6.64
C LYS A 27 -9.20 -14.51 -6.77
N LYS A 28 -8.32 -15.00 -5.89
CA LYS A 28 -7.94 -16.41 -5.77
C LYS A 28 -7.87 -16.80 -4.30
N ASN A 29 -8.47 -17.92 -3.92
CA ASN A 29 -8.44 -18.45 -2.56
C ASN A 29 -8.81 -17.44 -1.46
N GLY A 30 -9.68 -16.47 -1.78
CA GLY A 30 -10.09 -15.45 -0.82
C GLY A 30 -9.17 -14.23 -0.72
N SER A 31 -7.98 -14.27 -1.33
CA SER A 31 -7.08 -13.11 -1.45
C SER A 31 -7.16 -12.45 -2.83
N THR A 32 -6.67 -11.23 -2.94
CA THR A 32 -6.54 -10.52 -4.22
C THR A 32 -5.08 -10.61 -4.69
N HIS A 33 -4.88 -11.14 -5.88
CA HIS A 33 -3.59 -11.19 -6.56
C HIS A 33 -3.51 -10.09 -7.61
N PHE A 34 -2.37 -9.46 -7.73
CA PHE A 34 -2.05 -8.68 -8.91
C PHE A 34 -1.40 -9.62 -9.94
N GLU A 35 -1.90 -9.61 -11.16
CA GLU A 35 -1.40 -10.49 -12.21
C GLU A 35 -1.02 -9.70 -13.46
N ILE A 36 0.05 -10.14 -14.12
CA ILE A 36 0.46 -9.71 -15.46
C ILE A 36 0.58 -11.00 -16.30
N ASP A 37 -0.04 -11.04 -17.46
CA ASP A 37 -0.07 -12.27 -18.30
C ASP A 37 -0.70 -13.49 -17.59
N GLY A 38 -1.63 -13.28 -16.67
CA GLY A 38 -2.20 -14.36 -15.87
C GLY A 38 -1.22 -15.01 -14.89
N LYS A 39 -0.08 -14.36 -14.62
CA LYS A 39 0.90 -14.77 -13.63
C LYS A 39 0.91 -13.81 -12.47
N PRO A 40 0.98 -14.31 -11.22
CA PRO A 40 1.13 -13.45 -10.05
C PRO A 40 2.36 -12.55 -10.17
N PHE A 41 2.17 -11.29 -9.80
CA PHE A 41 3.23 -10.29 -9.79
C PHE A 41 3.20 -9.52 -8.47
N VAL A 42 4.22 -9.71 -7.65
CA VAL A 42 4.41 -8.95 -6.40
C VAL A 42 5.25 -7.72 -6.71
N MET A 43 4.75 -6.55 -6.35
CA MET A 43 5.44 -5.29 -6.59
C MET A 43 6.47 -5.00 -5.50
N PHE A 44 7.75 -5.15 -5.83
CA PHE A 44 8.87 -4.66 -5.03
C PHE A 44 9.20 -3.27 -5.53
N THR A 45 8.68 -2.26 -4.85
CA THR A 45 8.59 -0.92 -5.41
C THR A 45 9.12 0.16 -4.49
N GLY A 46 9.40 1.33 -5.06
CA GLY A 46 9.69 2.57 -4.37
C GLY A 46 9.03 3.73 -5.11
N GLU A 47 8.66 4.75 -4.36
CA GLU A 47 8.07 5.97 -4.92
C GLU A 47 9.13 7.07 -5.05
N LEU A 48 9.14 7.73 -6.22
CA LEU A 48 9.97 8.89 -6.49
C LEU A 48 9.47 10.14 -5.76
N HIS A 49 10.35 11.10 -5.53
CA HIS A 49 9.91 12.44 -5.14
C HIS A 49 9.02 13.05 -6.22
N ASN A 50 8.09 13.90 -5.78
CA ASN A 50 6.97 14.42 -6.59
C ASN A 50 7.36 15.01 -7.95
N SER A 51 8.54 15.62 -8.06
CA SER A 51 8.96 16.32 -9.29
C SER A 51 10.04 15.60 -10.08
N THR A 52 10.55 14.47 -9.58
CA THR A 52 11.68 13.75 -10.20
C THR A 52 11.36 13.34 -11.63
N SER A 53 10.17 12.78 -11.86
CA SER A 53 9.71 12.32 -13.17
C SER A 53 9.40 13.43 -14.18
N THR A 54 9.43 14.70 -13.78
CA THR A 54 9.19 15.83 -14.70
C THR A 54 10.39 16.15 -15.61
N SER A 55 11.59 15.60 -15.30
CA SER A 55 12.83 15.85 -16.05
C SER A 55 13.63 14.57 -16.24
N GLU A 56 13.74 14.12 -17.50
CA GLU A 56 14.58 12.98 -17.84
C GLU A 56 16.06 13.20 -17.50
N SER A 57 16.59 14.40 -17.80
CA SER A 57 17.99 14.73 -17.52
C SER A 57 18.29 14.68 -16.02
N TYR A 58 17.37 15.14 -15.17
CA TYR A 58 17.51 15.03 -13.72
C TYR A 58 17.50 13.57 -13.25
N MET A 59 16.56 12.76 -13.74
CA MET A 59 16.52 11.32 -13.42
C MET A 59 17.81 10.59 -13.82
N GLN A 60 18.41 10.96 -14.97
CA GLN A 60 19.69 10.43 -15.42
C GLN A 60 20.85 10.89 -14.52
N GLU A 61 20.88 12.19 -14.17
CA GLU A 61 21.91 12.78 -13.31
C GLU A 61 21.99 12.09 -11.95
N ILE A 62 20.83 11.88 -11.28
CA ILE A 62 20.78 11.21 -9.97
C ILE A 62 20.81 9.68 -10.08
N GLY A 63 20.76 9.11 -11.28
CA GLY A 63 20.90 7.68 -11.53
C GLY A 63 19.72 6.83 -11.00
N VAL A 64 18.48 7.32 -11.06
CA VAL A 64 17.27 6.66 -10.52
C VAL A 64 17.20 5.18 -10.90
N TRP A 65 17.29 4.86 -12.18
CA TRP A 65 17.12 3.48 -12.67
C TRP A 65 18.18 2.51 -12.13
N LYS A 66 19.41 3.02 -12.01
CA LYS A 66 20.50 2.23 -11.40
C LYS A 66 20.23 1.98 -9.92
N GLN A 67 19.82 3.00 -9.18
CA GLN A 67 19.50 2.87 -7.74
C GLN A 67 18.40 1.84 -7.51
N MET A 68 17.32 1.89 -8.30
CA MET A 68 16.22 0.92 -8.20
C MET A 68 16.68 -0.50 -8.53
N LYS A 69 17.42 -0.66 -9.61
CA LYS A 69 17.93 -1.96 -10.04
C LYS A 69 18.87 -2.56 -8.99
N ASP A 70 19.77 -1.74 -8.44
CA ASP A 70 20.67 -2.16 -7.37
C ASP A 70 19.90 -2.58 -6.11
N ALA A 71 18.77 -1.94 -5.81
CA ALA A 71 17.91 -2.28 -4.68
C ALA A 71 16.93 -3.45 -4.96
N ASN A 72 17.03 -4.11 -6.12
CA ASN A 72 16.15 -5.20 -6.57
C ASN A 72 14.66 -4.80 -6.68
N PHE A 73 14.38 -3.54 -6.98
CA PHE A 73 13.02 -3.12 -7.30
C PHE A 73 12.63 -3.63 -8.69
N ASN A 74 11.40 -4.06 -8.84
CA ASN A 74 10.82 -4.45 -10.12
C ASN A 74 9.77 -3.46 -10.64
N THR A 75 9.40 -2.50 -9.81
CA THR A 75 8.35 -1.51 -10.08
C THR A 75 8.76 -0.15 -9.52
N VAL A 76 8.45 0.92 -10.24
CA VAL A 76 8.60 2.31 -9.78
C VAL A 76 7.23 2.97 -9.67
N ILE A 77 7.02 3.76 -8.62
CA ILE A 77 5.90 4.69 -8.54
C ILE A 77 6.42 6.06 -8.96
N ALA A 78 5.86 6.61 -10.03
CA ALA A 78 6.28 7.87 -10.64
C ALA A 78 5.08 8.76 -10.95
N SER A 79 5.18 10.05 -10.66
CA SER A 79 4.10 11.01 -10.90
C SER A 79 4.07 11.50 -12.36
N CYS A 80 2.88 11.82 -12.84
CA CYS A 80 2.66 12.71 -13.97
C CYS A 80 1.76 13.86 -13.53
N SER A 81 2.11 15.07 -13.90
CA SER A 81 1.50 16.29 -13.35
C SER A 81 0.65 16.99 -14.41
N TRP A 82 -0.59 17.29 -14.05
CA TRP A 82 -1.55 17.93 -14.97
C TRP A 82 -1.03 19.28 -15.50
N ASP A 83 -0.47 20.12 -14.63
CA ASP A 83 0.08 21.44 -15.02
C ASP A 83 1.31 21.35 -15.94
N VAL A 84 1.99 20.19 -15.99
CA VAL A 84 3.08 19.92 -16.94
C VAL A 84 2.52 19.40 -18.25
N ILE A 85 1.56 18.49 -18.18
CA ILE A 85 0.96 17.84 -19.35
C ILE A 85 0.07 18.81 -20.15
N GLU A 86 -0.72 19.67 -19.47
CA GLU A 86 -1.68 20.58 -20.11
C GLU A 86 -1.42 22.02 -19.68
N ARG A 87 -0.38 22.64 -20.20
CA ARG A 87 -0.03 24.05 -19.92
C ARG A 87 -1.04 25.03 -20.50
N GLU A 88 -1.65 24.67 -21.63
CA GLU A 88 -2.70 25.41 -22.32
C GLU A 88 -3.92 24.51 -22.49
N GLU A 89 -5.12 25.03 -22.24
CA GLU A 89 -6.38 24.26 -22.30
C GLU A 89 -6.49 23.48 -23.62
N GLY A 90 -6.62 22.15 -23.54
CA GLY A 90 -6.75 21.23 -24.66
C GLY A 90 -5.46 20.92 -25.44
N LYS A 91 -4.28 21.39 -24.99
CA LYS A 91 -2.99 21.07 -25.60
C LYS A 91 -2.16 20.22 -24.66
N TYR A 92 -1.92 18.99 -25.04
CA TYR A 92 -1.25 17.99 -24.20
C TYR A 92 0.18 17.73 -24.66
N ASP A 93 1.12 17.74 -23.70
CA ASP A 93 2.53 17.37 -23.86
C ASP A 93 2.83 16.17 -22.95
N PHE A 94 3.02 15.01 -23.52
CA PHE A 94 3.28 13.77 -22.79
C PHE A 94 4.78 13.42 -22.69
N THR A 95 5.68 14.34 -22.99
CA THR A 95 7.14 14.09 -22.98
C THR A 95 7.61 13.53 -21.65
N SER A 96 7.08 14.03 -20.51
CA SER A 96 7.41 13.51 -19.17
C SER A 96 6.91 12.09 -18.91
N VAL A 97 5.80 11.70 -19.52
CA VAL A 97 5.25 10.34 -19.45
C VAL A 97 6.06 9.37 -20.32
N ASP A 98 6.37 9.80 -21.54
CA ASP A 98 7.08 8.99 -22.53
C ASP A 98 8.47 8.56 -22.06
N HIS A 99 9.24 9.48 -21.45
CA HIS A 99 10.57 9.10 -20.98
C HIS A 99 10.52 8.16 -19.78
N VAL A 100 9.53 8.29 -18.87
CA VAL A 100 9.37 7.35 -17.75
C VAL A 100 9.05 5.95 -18.27
N ILE A 101 8.09 5.83 -19.21
CA ILE A 101 7.70 4.54 -19.81
C ILE A 101 8.90 3.92 -20.55
N ARG A 102 9.58 4.68 -21.37
CA ARG A 102 10.74 4.19 -22.15
C ARG A 102 11.85 3.69 -21.23
N ASN A 103 12.28 4.53 -20.29
CA ASN A 103 13.39 4.19 -19.40
C ASN A 103 13.03 3.02 -18.45
N ALA A 104 11.81 2.95 -17.92
CA ALA A 104 11.36 1.81 -17.13
C ALA A 104 11.43 0.50 -17.94
N ARG A 105 10.92 0.52 -19.18
CA ARG A 105 10.97 -0.62 -20.10
C ARG A 105 12.40 -1.08 -20.40
N GLU A 106 13.29 -0.15 -20.70
CA GLU A 106 14.71 -0.42 -20.97
C GLU A 106 15.43 -1.04 -19.77
N ASN A 107 14.99 -0.71 -18.55
CA ASN A 107 15.53 -1.28 -17.31
C ASN A 107 14.77 -2.52 -16.80
N GLY A 108 13.78 -3.01 -17.54
CA GLY A 108 13.00 -4.19 -17.19
C GLY A 108 12.07 -3.99 -15.99
N MET A 109 11.63 -2.74 -15.74
CA MET A 109 10.76 -2.36 -14.63
C MET A 109 9.35 -2.06 -15.10
N LYS A 110 8.40 -2.23 -14.18
CA LYS A 110 7.02 -1.75 -14.33
C LYS A 110 6.83 -0.39 -13.67
N VAL A 111 5.74 0.28 -14.03
CA VAL A 111 5.40 1.61 -13.53
C VAL A 111 4.00 1.58 -12.91
N VAL A 112 3.87 2.07 -11.69
CA VAL A 112 2.63 2.60 -11.14
C VAL A 112 2.69 4.10 -11.35
N MET A 113 1.75 4.67 -12.10
CA MET A 113 1.79 6.08 -12.43
C MET A 113 0.77 6.86 -11.59
N ILE A 114 1.20 7.98 -11.00
CA ILE A 114 0.33 8.84 -10.19
C ILE A 114 -0.16 9.99 -11.06
N TRP A 115 -1.46 10.22 -11.10
CA TRP A 115 -2.08 11.41 -11.67
C TRP A 115 -2.17 12.51 -10.62
N PHE A 116 -1.19 13.42 -10.57
CA PHE A 116 -1.26 14.64 -9.77
C PHE A 116 -2.05 15.69 -10.52
N ALA A 117 -3.30 15.95 -10.08
CA ALA A 117 -4.21 16.82 -10.81
C ALA A 117 -4.96 17.81 -9.92
N SER A 118 -6.23 17.57 -9.71
CA SER A 118 -7.08 18.48 -8.95
C SER A 118 -6.66 18.61 -7.50
N TRP A 119 -6.11 17.53 -6.91
CA TRP A 119 -5.69 17.53 -5.50
C TRP A 119 -4.36 16.80 -5.28
N LYS A 120 -3.52 17.40 -4.45
CA LYS A 120 -2.32 16.81 -3.83
C LYS A 120 -2.20 17.33 -2.41
N ASN A 121 -2.20 16.42 -1.40
CA ASN A 121 -2.08 16.76 0.01
C ASN A 121 -3.12 17.83 0.43
N GLY A 122 -4.38 17.65 0.02
CA GLY A 122 -5.45 18.59 0.29
C GLY A 122 -5.30 19.98 -0.34
N ASN A 123 -4.52 20.13 -1.40
CA ASN A 123 -4.30 21.38 -2.14
C ASN A 123 -4.41 21.15 -3.65
N SER A 124 -4.70 22.23 -4.41
CA SER A 124 -4.85 22.20 -5.87
C SER A 124 -3.66 22.85 -6.60
N THR A 125 -2.43 22.51 -6.17
CA THR A 125 -1.21 23.09 -6.73
C THR A 125 -0.85 22.57 -8.11
N TYR A 126 -1.27 21.36 -8.46
CA TYR A 126 -1.00 20.71 -9.75
C TYR A 126 -2.05 21.01 -10.84
N ALA A 127 -3.13 21.68 -10.51
CA ALA A 127 -4.05 22.18 -11.52
C ALA A 127 -3.33 23.18 -12.47
N PRO A 128 -3.60 23.15 -13.79
CA PRO A 128 -2.98 24.05 -14.75
C PRO A 128 -3.22 25.53 -14.46
N SER A 129 -2.35 26.39 -14.99
CA SER A 129 -2.40 27.83 -14.77
C SER A 129 -3.73 28.47 -15.21
N TYR A 130 -4.32 27.99 -16.30
CA TYR A 130 -5.61 28.49 -16.80
C TYR A 130 -6.77 28.19 -15.87
N ILE A 131 -6.68 27.11 -15.07
CA ILE A 131 -7.65 26.76 -14.00
C ILE A 131 -7.39 27.63 -12.76
N LYS A 132 -6.17 27.61 -12.22
CA LYS A 132 -5.79 28.36 -11.00
C LYS A 132 -6.10 29.85 -11.09
N ARG A 133 -5.97 30.44 -12.28
CA ARG A 133 -6.21 31.87 -12.52
C ARG A 133 -7.65 32.25 -12.84
N ASN A 134 -8.56 31.28 -12.89
CA ASN A 134 -9.95 31.52 -13.22
C ASN A 134 -10.93 30.91 -12.20
N PRO A 135 -10.91 31.40 -10.93
CA PRO A 135 -11.79 30.85 -9.89
C PRO A 135 -13.29 31.13 -10.14
N ALA A 136 -13.62 32.02 -11.07
CA ALA A 136 -15.01 32.22 -11.49
C ALA A 136 -15.55 31.06 -12.32
N LYS A 137 -14.72 30.45 -13.18
CA LYS A 137 -15.05 29.24 -13.95
C LYS A 137 -14.77 27.97 -13.14
N TYR A 138 -13.73 27.97 -12.32
CA TYR A 138 -13.25 26.82 -11.54
C TYR A 138 -13.27 27.15 -10.04
N PRO A 139 -14.45 27.05 -9.40
CA PRO A 139 -14.62 27.50 -8.03
C PRO A 139 -13.78 26.70 -7.04
N LEU A 140 -13.31 27.42 -6.01
CA LEU A 140 -12.56 26.89 -4.90
C LEU A 140 -13.46 26.66 -3.68
N VAL A 141 -13.02 25.76 -2.81
CA VAL A 141 -13.63 25.47 -1.51
C VAL A 141 -13.67 26.74 -0.65
N LYS A 142 -14.74 26.89 0.12
CA LYS A 142 -14.83 27.86 1.22
C LYS A 142 -14.96 27.15 2.55
N ASP A 143 -14.27 27.65 3.56
CA ASP A 143 -14.46 27.21 4.94
C ASP A 143 -15.77 27.74 5.55
N GLU A 144 -16.08 27.34 6.77
CA GLU A 144 -17.28 27.74 7.50
C GLU A 144 -17.39 29.27 7.75
N ASN A 145 -16.25 29.99 7.70
CA ASN A 145 -16.18 31.44 7.86
C ASN A 145 -16.24 32.20 6.51
N GLY A 146 -16.38 31.44 5.40
CA GLY A 146 -16.42 32.01 4.05
C GLY A 146 -15.04 32.33 3.45
N LYS A 147 -13.93 31.94 4.12
CA LYS A 147 -12.58 32.07 3.60
C LYS A 147 -12.37 31.06 2.46
N THR A 148 -11.82 31.52 1.36
CA THR A 148 -11.48 30.65 0.22
C THR A 148 -10.18 29.91 0.50
N LEU A 149 -10.20 28.58 0.34
CA LEU A 149 -9.05 27.69 0.46
C LEU A 149 -8.49 27.40 -0.94
N ASN A 150 -7.19 27.08 -1.03
CA ASN A 150 -6.54 26.69 -2.31
C ASN A 150 -6.86 25.24 -2.67
N VAL A 151 -8.13 24.90 -2.74
CA VAL A 151 -8.67 23.57 -3.01
C VAL A 151 -9.80 23.72 -4.03
N LEU A 152 -9.72 23.05 -5.16
CA LEU A 152 -10.81 23.00 -6.14
C LEU A 152 -12.03 22.33 -5.51
N SER A 153 -13.20 22.93 -5.70
CA SER A 153 -14.44 22.38 -5.18
C SER A 153 -14.85 21.12 -5.96
N ALA A 154 -15.05 20.01 -5.25
CA ALA A 154 -15.54 18.77 -5.85
C ALA A 154 -16.98 18.88 -6.42
N PHE A 155 -17.67 19.97 -6.13
CA PHE A 155 -19.01 20.29 -6.65
C PHE A 155 -18.98 21.00 -8.00
N ALA A 156 -17.80 21.36 -8.51
CA ALA A 156 -17.65 22.14 -9.73
C ALA A 156 -17.52 21.23 -10.96
N GLU A 157 -18.59 21.14 -11.75
CA GLU A 157 -18.61 20.40 -13.02
C GLU A 157 -17.52 20.87 -14.00
N SER A 158 -17.17 22.16 -13.97
CA SER A 158 -16.14 22.72 -14.85
C SER A 158 -14.76 22.16 -14.55
N SER A 159 -14.37 22.06 -13.27
CA SER A 159 -13.09 21.47 -12.85
C SER A 159 -13.07 19.98 -13.16
N LYS A 160 -14.15 19.25 -12.82
CA LYS A 160 -14.28 17.83 -13.08
C LYS A 160 -14.16 17.50 -14.57
N ASN A 161 -14.83 18.26 -15.43
CA ASN A 161 -14.80 18.00 -16.87
C ASN A 161 -13.44 18.33 -17.49
N ALA A 162 -12.71 19.32 -16.98
CA ALA A 162 -11.37 19.65 -17.44
C ALA A 162 -10.36 18.54 -17.05
N ASP A 163 -10.37 18.13 -15.79
CA ASP A 163 -9.53 17.05 -15.27
C ASP A 163 -9.83 15.72 -16.00
N LYS A 164 -11.11 15.36 -16.12
CA LYS A 164 -11.56 14.17 -16.86
C LYS A 164 -11.02 14.16 -18.30
N ALA A 165 -11.10 15.29 -19.01
CA ALA A 165 -10.62 15.38 -20.39
C ALA A 165 -9.09 15.18 -20.48
N ALA A 166 -8.35 15.74 -19.53
CA ALA A 166 -6.91 15.58 -19.45
C ALA A 166 -6.51 14.13 -19.12
N PHE A 167 -7.20 13.52 -18.14
CA PHE A 167 -6.95 12.12 -17.78
C PHE A 167 -7.34 11.14 -18.90
N GLU A 168 -8.44 11.37 -19.60
CA GLU A 168 -8.80 10.60 -20.80
C GLU A 168 -7.72 10.70 -21.88
N ALA A 169 -7.17 11.90 -22.11
CA ALA A 169 -6.09 12.11 -23.09
C ALA A 169 -4.81 11.35 -22.67
N LEU A 170 -4.45 11.40 -21.38
CA LEU A 170 -3.31 10.66 -20.82
C LEU A 170 -3.50 9.14 -21.00
N MET A 171 -4.64 8.60 -20.59
CA MET A 171 -4.89 7.15 -20.66
C MET A 171 -4.95 6.63 -22.10
N ARG A 172 -5.46 7.45 -23.02
CA ARG A 172 -5.41 7.13 -24.45
C ARG A 172 -3.98 7.12 -24.98
N HIS A 173 -3.18 8.11 -24.58
CA HIS A 173 -1.77 8.20 -24.96
C HIS A 173 -0.98 6.99 -24.44
N ILE A 174 -1.12 6.64 -23.16
CA ILE A 174 -0.47 5.44 -22.57
C ILE A 174 -0.84 4.20 -23.37
N ARG A 175 -2.11 3.97 -23.67
CA ARG A 175 -2.57 2.83 -24.49
C ARG A 175 -1.90 2.80 -25.87
N GLU A 176 -1.62 3.97 -26.47
CA GLU A 176 -1.03 4.07 -27.79
C GLU A 176 0.47 3.80 -27.79
N VAL A 177 1.20 4.23 -26.74
CA VAL A 177 2.68 4.15 -26.70
C VAL A 177 3.20 2.96 -25.87
N ASP A 178 2.38 2.41 -24.97
CA ASP A 178 2.75 1.33 -24.05
C ASP A 178 2.01 0.02 -24.33
N LYS A 179 2.39 -0.64 -25.43
CA LYS A 179 1.79 -1.93 -25.84
C LYS A 179 2.20 -3.09 -24.94
N ASP A 180 3.28 -2.95 -24.19
CA ASP A 180 3.86 -4.01 -23.37
C ASP A 180 3.42 -3.92 -21.91
N TYR A 181 2.45 -3.04 -21.61
CA TYR A 181 2.01 -2.76 -20.24
C TYR A 181 3.20 -2.53 -19.29
N THR A 182 4.04 -1.57 -19.63
CA THR A 182 5.05 -1.04 -18.70
C THR A 182 4.36 -0.32 -17.56
N VAL A 183 3.34 0.50 -17.88
CA VAL A 183 2.41 1.06 -16.89
C VAL A 183 1.37 -0.01 -16.54
N ILE A 184 1.41 -0.48 -15.31
CA ILE A 184 0.57 -1.60 -14.85
C ILE A 184 -0.60 -1.16 -13.97
N MET A 185 -0.54 0.04 -13.40
CA MET A 185 -1.55 0.57 -12.50
C MET A 185 -1.50 2.10 -12.46
N MET A 186 -2.63 2.74 -12.20
CA MET A 186 -2.71 4.19 -12.00
C MET A 186 -3.17 4.50 -10.57
N GLN A 187 -2.52 5.47 -9.95
CA GLN A 187 -3.09 6.19 -8.82
C GLN A 187 -3.82 7.42 -9.34
N VAL A 188 -5.10 7.56 -9.00
CA VAL A 188 -5.92 8.71 -9.46
C VAL A 188 -5.99 9.73 -8.33
N GLU A 189 -5.45 10.93 -8.56
CA GLU A 189 -5.24 11.97 -7.56
C GLU A 189 -4.25 11.56 -6.45
N ASN A 190 -4.01 12.42 -5.45
CA ASN A 190 -3.16 12.09 -4.32
C ASN A 190 -3.63 12.75 -3.04
N GLU A 191 -3.86 11.93 -2.00
CA GLU A 191 -4.21 12.38 -0.65
C GLU A 191 -5.25 13.52 -0.69
N MET A 192 -6.30 13.31 -1.47
CA MET A 192 -7.35 14.29 -1.66
C MET A 192 -8.17 14.48 -0.40
N GLY A 193 -8.86 15.61 -0.34
CA GLY A 193 -9.70 16.01 0.76
C GLY A 193 -9.48 17.48 1.12
N ILE A 194 -10.20 17.96 2.12
CA ILE A 194 -10.10 19.35 2.55
C ILE A 194 -9.33 19.45 3.86
N LEU A 195 -8.22 20.17 3.86
CA LEU A 195 -7.53 20.60 5.08
C LEU A 195 -8.06 21.97 5.52
N GLY A 196 -8.24 22.16 6.82
CA GLY A 196 -8.70 23.42 7.41
C GLY A 196 -10.22 23.64 7.39
N SER A 197 -11.00 22.69 6.86
CA SER A 197 -12.47 22.73 6.93
C SER A 197 -13.05 21.32 6.92
N LYS A 198 -14.17 21.12 7.61
CA LYS A 198 -14.85 19.81 7.66
C LYS A 198 -15.50 19.43 6.33
N ARG A 199 -15.94 20.42 5.55
CA ARG A 199 -16.51 20.27 4.21
C ARG A 199 -16.37 21.57 3.42
N ASP A 200 -16.78 21.56 2.18
CA ASP A 200 -16.96 22.76 1.38
C ASP A 200 -18.24 23.50 1.82
N PHE A 201 -18.12 24.81 2.17
CA PHE A 201 -19.20 25.72 2.51
C PHE A 201 -19.47 26.74 1.39
N SER A 202 -19.00 26.51 0.17
CA SER A 202 -19.35 27.32 -0.99
C SER A 202 -20.85 27.24 -1.29
N ALA A 203 -21.40 28.24 -2.00
CA ALA A 203 -22.82 28.28 -2.29
C ALA A 203 -23.34 27.04 -3.05
N ILE A 204 -22.50 26.44 -3.91
CA ILE A 204 -22.84 25.22 -4.64
C ILE A 204 -22.90 24.00 -3.69
N ALA A 205 -21.94 23.89 -2.77
CA ALA A 205 -21.89 22.84 -1.77
C ALA A 205 -23.03 23.00 -0.74
N GLU A 206 -23.33 24.22 -0.29
CA GLU A 206 -24.46 24.50 0.60
C GLU A 206 -25.81 24.09 0.01
N LYS A 207 -26.00 24.31 -1.29
CA LYS A 207 -27.20 23.83 -2.00
C LYS A 207 -27.31 22.30 -1.96
N ALA A 208 -26.19 21.60 -2.16
CA ALA A 208 -26.14 20.14 -2.11
C ALA A 208 -26.31 19.60 -0.67
N TRP A 209 -25.74 20.27 0.33
CA TRP A 209 -25.89 19.93 1.75
C TRP A 209 -27.35 19.96 2.22
N LYS A 210 -28.11 20.96 1.78
CA LYS A 210 -29.54 21.12 2.07
C LYS A 210 -30.43 20.23 1.21
N GLY A 211 -29.85 19.56 0.22
CA GLY A 211 -30.54 18.61 -0.66
C GLY A 211 -30.76 17.25 -0.01
N GLN A 212 -31.42 16.38 -0.73
CA GLN A 212 -31.57 14.98 -0.33
C GLN A 212 -30.27 14.20 -0.55
N VAL A 213 -29.99 13.25 0.34
CA VAL A 213 -28.93 12.24 0.11
C VAL A 213 -29.23 11.52 -1.21
N PRO A 214 -28.24 11.41 -2.11
CA PRO A 214 -28.42 10.78 -3.41
C PRO A 214 -28.85 9.30 -3.30
N ALA A 215 -29.71 8.90 -4.23
CA ALA A 215 -30.33 7.56 -4.19
C ALA A 215 -29.32 6.42 -4.43
N ASP A 216 -28.25 6.66 -5.19
CA ASP A 216 -27.18 5.67 -5.40
C ASP A 216 -26.50 5.30 -4.08
N LEU A 217 -26.19 6.30 -3.22
CA LEU A 217 -25.65 6.03 -1.89
C LEU A 217 -26.64 5.25 -1.01
N THR A 218 -27.88 5.73 -0.88
CA THR A 218 -28.85 5.05 0.00
C THR A 218 -29.24 3.66 -0.51
N ASN A 219 -29.28 3.44 -1.81
CA ASN A 219 -29.49 2.11 -2.40
C ASN A 219 -28.31 1.17 -2.10
N TYR A 220 -27.08 1.67 -2.17
CA TYR A 220 -25.89 0.90 -1.77
C TYR A 220 -25.95 0.49 -0.30
N LEU A 221 -26.25 1.42 0.60
CA LEU A 221 -26.37 1.13 2.04
C LEU A 221 -27.41 0.05 2.30
N VAL A 222 -28.58 0.11 1.65
CA VAL A 222 -29.63 -0.92 1.79
C VAL A 222 -29.16 -2.28 1.28
N ALA A 223 -28.50 -2.32 0.13
CA ALA A 223 -28.04 -3.55 -0.50
C ALA A 223 -26.91 -4.23 0.32
N HIS A 224 -26.13 -3.46 1.08
CA HIS A 224 -24.97 -3.96 1.84
C HIS A 224 -25.19 -3.94 3.36
N LYS A 225 -26.43 -3.72 3.82
CA LYS A 225 -26.75 -3.73 5.26
C LYS A 225 -26.26 -5.02 5.93
N GLY A 226 -25.58 -4.88 7.06
CA GLY A 226 -24.92 -5.98 7.77
C GLY A 226 -23.53 -6.34 7.23
N LYS A 227 -23.02 -5.58 6.24
CA LYS A 227 -21.69 -5.76 5.66
C LYS A 227 -20.96 -4.43 5.46
N LEU A 228 -21.57 -3.31 5.84
CA LEU A 228 -20.97 -1.99 5.80
C LEU A 228 -19.84 -1.90 6.82
N PHE A 229 -18.97 -0.91 6.66
CA PHE A 229 -18.01 -0.58 7.71
C PHE A 229 -18.76 -0.29 9.02
N PRO A 230 -18.35 -0.87 10.15
CA PRO A 230 -19.17 -0.94 11.36
C PRO A 230 -19.68 0.42 11.86
N GLU A 231 -18.83 1.45 11.81
CA GLU A 231 -19.17 2.79 12.29
C GLU A 231 -20.18 3.48 11.38
N LEU A 232 -20.09 3.33 10.06
CA LEU A 232 -21.09 3.84 9.14
C LEU A 232 -22.44 3.16 9.35
N GLU A 233 -22.44 1.85 9.52
CA GLU A 233 -23.66 1.09 9.77
C GLU A 233 -24.32 1.52 11.08
N LYS A 234 -23.51 1.67 12.15
CA LYS A 234 -23.96 2.11 13.47
C LYS A 234 -24.66 3.47 13.40
N VAL A 235 -24.04 4.44 12.72
CA VAL A 235 -24.60 5.80 12.59
C VAL A 235 -25.89 5.79 11.77
N TRP A 236 -25.91 5.10 10.65
CA TRP A 236 -27.10 4.99 9.81
C TRP A 236 -28.25 4.28 10.56
N ALA A 237 -27.95 3.22 11.29
CA ALA A 237 -28.93 2.50 12.13
C ALA A 237 -29.48 3.38 13.26
N ALA A 238 -28.64 4.17 13.93
CA ALA A 238 -29.06 5.11 15.00
C ALA A 238 -30.06 6.15 14.50
N ASN A 239 -30.05 6.45 13.20
CA ASN A 239 -30.99 7.35 12.53
C ASN A 239 -32.13 6.61 11.82
N GLY A 240 -32.40 5.35 12.18
CA GLY A 240 -33.52 4.55 11.70
C GLY A 240 -33.35 4.00 10.29
N ASN A 241 -32.13 3.86 9.78
CA ASN A 241 -31.81 3.38 8.43
C ASN A 241 -32.59 4.13 7.34
N LYS A 242 -32.71 5.44 7.47
CA LYS A 242 -33.45 6.27 6.54
C LYS A 242 -32.79 6.26 5.15
N THR A 243 -33.61 6.23 4.12
CA THR A 243 -33.18 6.24 2.70
C THR A 243 -33.60 7.51 1.97
N LYS A 244 -34.27 8.43 2.67
CA LYS A 244 -34.71 9.73 2.16
C LYS A 244 -34.54 10.80 3.23
N GLY A 245 -34.16 11.99 2.84
CA GLY A 245 -33.95 13.12 3.69
C GLY A 245 -32.66 13.84 3.38
N THR A 246 -32.40 14.94 4.09
CA THR A 246 -31.12 15.63 4.06
C THR A 246 -30.03 14.78 4.72
N TRP A 247 -28.78 15.19 4.59
CA TRP A 247 -27.64 14.48 5.17
C TRP A 247 -27.78 14.29 6.68
N GLU A 248 -28.18 15.35 7.42
CA GLU A 248 -28.42 15.24 8.87
C GLU A 248 -29.67 14.41 9.24
N GLU A 249 -30.69 14.35 8.38
CA GLU A 249 -31.85 13.47 8.62
C GLU A 249 -31.52 12.01 8.40
N VAL A 250 -30.59 11.67 7.52
CA VAL A 250 -30.20 10.29 7.20
C VAL A 250 -29.11 9.80 8.14
N PHE A 251 -28.09 10.63 8.42
CA PHE A 251 -26.91 10.21 9.19
C PHE A 251 -26.84 10.85 10.60
N GLY A 252 -27.70 11.80 10.91
CA GLY A 252 -27.71 12.54 12.17
C GLY A 252 -26.80 13.76 12.15
N LYS A 253 -26.78 14.48 13.27
CA LYS A 253 -25.84 15.57 13.47
C LYS A 253 -24.49 15.03 13.87
N SER A 254 -23.45 15.67 13.39
CA SER A 254 -22.09 15.29 13.73
C SER A 254 -21.83 15.35 15.22
N HIS A 255 -21.18 14.32 15.72
CA HIS A 255 -20.72 14.24 17.10
C HIS A 255 -19.22 14.46 17.15
N ALA A 256 -18.79 15.64 17.62
CA ALA A 256 -17.42 15.79 18.07
C ALA A 256 -17.35 15.06 19.41
N ASN A 257 -16.63 13.93 19.48
CA ASN A 257 -15.83 13.59 20.65
C ASN A 257 -15.50 12.13 20.76
N THR A 258 -14.26 11.87 20.47
CA THR A 258 -13.52 10.91 21.26
C THR A 258 -12.15 11.54 21.53
N GLU A 259 -11.64 11.40 22.74
CA GLU A 259 -10.27 11.76 23.04
C GLU A 259 -9.31 10.79 22.32
N ASP A 260 -9.78 9.61 21.95
CA ASP A 260 -9.03 8.64 21.15
C ASP A 260 -9.29 8.86 19.66
N TRP A 261 -8.26 9.29 18.96
CA TRP A 261 -8.28 9.51 17.51
C TRP A 261 -8.51 8.22 16.69
N LYS A 262 -8.28 7.05 17.27
CA LYS A 262 -8.56 5.74 16.65
C LYS A 262 -10.04 5.39 16.64
N GLU A 263 -10.81 5.95 17.58
CA GLU A 263 -12.25 5.87 17.46
C GLU A 263 -12.71 6.73 16.29
N TYR A 264 -13.78 6.32 15.64
CA TYR A 264 -14.36 7.03 14.52
C TYR A 264 -15.49 7.93 15.02
N PRO A 265 -15.18 9.18 15.46
CA PRO A 265 -16.24 10.15 15.69
C PRO A 265 -16.89 10.41 14.33
N PHE A 266 -18.20 10.28 14.29
CA PHE A 266 -18.92 10.32 13.05
C PHE A 266 -19.28 11.75 12.68
N TYR A 267 -18.75 12.21 11.55
CA TYR A 267 -19.06 13.52 11.00
C TYR A 267 -19.89 13.36 9.74
N THR A 268 -21.16 13.80 9.80
CA THR A 268 -22.05 13.82 8.63
C THR A 268 -21.48 14.71 7.52
N GLU A 269 -20.75 15.75 7.89
CA GLU A 269 -20.01 16.60 6.95
C GLU A 269 -18.95 15.82 6.18
N GLU A 270 -18.29 14.86 6.81
CA GLU A 270 -17.29 14.01 6.15
C GLU A 270 -17.94 13.02 5.19
N ILE A 271 -19.04 12.37 5.57
CA ILE A 271 -19.80 11.50 4.66
C ILE A 271 -20.24 12.27 3.41
N PHE A 272 -20.78 13.49 3.63
CA PHE A 272 -21.17 14.39 2.56
C PHE A 272 -19.99 14.71 1.63
N GLN A 273 -18.88 15.11 2.21
CA GLN A 273 -17.70 15.49 1.44
C GLN A 273 -17.10 14.29 0.70
N ALA A 274 -17.02 13.13 1.35
CA ALA A 274 -16.55 11.87 0.76
C ALA A 274 -17.39 11.46 -0.47
N TYR A 275 -18.71 11.59 -0.37
CA TYR A 275 -19.58 11.26 -1.51
C TYR A 275 -19.28 12.12 -2.75
N TYR A 276 -19.08 13.43 -2.59
CA TYR A 276 -18.83 14.31 -3.74
C TYR A 276 -17.41 14.19 -4.28
N TYR A 277 -16.41 13.93 -3.43
CA TYR A 277 -15.09 13.54 -3.91
C TYR A 277 -15.15 12.22 -4.68
N ALA A 278 -15.84 11.22 -4.14
CA ALA A 278 -16.01 9.93 -4.79
C ALA A 278 -16.71 10.05 -6.16
N LYS A 279 -17.76 10.88 -6.26
CA LYS A 279 -18.43 11.15 -7.57
C LYS A 279 -17.46 11.76 -8.58
N TYR A 280 -16.71 12.77 -8.16
CA TYR A 280 -15.74 13.45 -9.03
C TYR A 280 -14.68 12.46 -9.53
N VAL A 281 -14.01 11.79 -8.63
CA VAL A 281 -12.91 10.88 -8.97
C VAL A 281 -13.41 9.61 -9.66
N GLY A 282 -14.57 9.11 -9.26
CA GLY A 282 -15.19 7.96 -9.90
C GLY A 282 -15.50 8.19 -11.38
N GLU A 283 -15.95 9.39 -11.76
CA GLU A 283 -16.18 9.75 -13.15
C GLU A 283 -14.87 9.88 -13.95
N ILE A 284 -13.81 10.44 -13.35
CA ILE A 284 -12.48 10.51 -13.96
C ILE A 284 -11.92 9.09 -14.17
N THR A 285 -11.96 8.27 -13.13
CA THR A 285 -11.48 6.89 -13.17
C THR A 285 -12.21 6.07 -14.23
N ALA A 286 -13.56 6.17 -14.29
CA ALA A 286 -14.36 5.49 -15.29
C ALA A 286 -14.01 5.92 -16.72
N ALA A 287 -13.79 7.22 -16.92
CA ALA A 287 -13.40 7.77 -18.21
C ALA A 287 -11.99 7.30 -18.64
N GLY A 288 -11.04 7.27 -17.71
CA GLY A 288 -9.70 6.73 -17.94
C GLY A 288 -9.72 5.24 -18.27
N LYS A 289 -10.46 4.42 -17.51
CA LYS A 289 -10.63 2.98 -17.79
C LYS A 289 -11.29 2.72 -19.15
N ALA A 290 -12.21 3.56 -19.59
CA ALA A 290 -12.80 3.46 -20.93
C ALA A 290 -11.76 3.66 -22.04
N GLN A 291 -10.68 4.42 -21.81
CA GLN A 291 -9.59 4.58 -22.75
C GLN A 291 -8.56 3.45 -22.64
N HIS A 292 -8.19 3.06 -21.41
CA HIS A 292 -7.20 2.02 -21.15
C HIS A 292 -7.52 1.32 -19.82
N ASN A 293 -8.04 0.10 -19.90
CA ASN A 293 -8.55 -0.62 -18.73
C ASN A 293 -7.43 -1.34 -18.00
N ILE A 294 -6.73 -0.63 -17.13
CA ILE A 294 -5.77 -1.17 -16.16
C ILE A 294 -6.27 -0.89 -14.74
N PRO A 295 -5.77 -1.59 -13.70
CA PRO A 295 -6.15 -1.32 -12.31
C PRO A 295 -5.90 0.14 -11.91
N MET A 296 -6.84 0.74 -11.16
CA MET A 296 -6.76 2.12 -10.70
C MET A 296 -7.16 2.22 -9.24
N TYR A 297 -6.31 2.85 -8.44
CA TYR A 297 -6.51 3.02 -7.00
C TYR A 297 -6.35 4.49 -6.57
N MET A 298 -6.60 4.72 -5.30
CA MET A 298 -6.41 6.00 -4.64
C MET A 298 -5.66 5.82 -3.34
N ASN A 299 -4.83 6.81 -2.98
CA ASN A 299 -4.12 6.83 -1.71
C ASN A 299 -4.77 7.79 -0.70
N ASN A 300 -4.36 7.65 0.57
CA ASN A 300 -4.95 8.35 1.70
C ASN A 300 -3.90 8.92 2.64
N TRP A 301 -4.01 10.22 2.93
CA TRP A 301 -3.45 10.79 4.15
C TRP A 301 -4.33 10.38 5.33
N LEU A 302 -3.75 9.65 6.28
CA LEU A 302 -4.48 9.10 7.41
C LEU A 302 -4.80 10.15 8.47
N LYS A 303 -5.89 9.95 9.20
CA LYS A 303 -6.03 10.59 10.49
C LYS A 303 -4.95 10.07 11.45
N GLN A 304 -4.55 10.88 12.41
CA GLN A 304 -3.42 10.60 13.28
C GLN A 304 -3.56 11.32 14.62
N PRO A 305 -2.72 11.03 15.63
CA PRO A 305 -2.78 11.72 16.91
C PRO A 305 -2.80 13.23 16.76
N GLY A 306 -3.75 13.90 17.41
CA GLY A 306 -3.95 15.34 17.33
C GLY A 306 -4.68 15.85 16.07
N MET A 307 -4.99 14.97 15.12
CA MET A 307 -5.70 15.29 13.87
C MET A 307 -6.91 14.35 13.67
N GLY A 308 -7.68 14.11 14.72
CA GLY A 308 -8.81 13.15 14.71
C GLY A 308 -10.12 13.72 14.12
N ALA A 309 -10.19 15.01 13.81
CA ALA A 309 -11.38 15.64 13.22
C ALA A 309 -11.17 15.95 11.73
N PRO A 310 -12.23 15.86 10.90
CA PRO A 310 -12.19 16.27 9.49
C PRO A 310 -11.72 17.71 9.34
N GLY A 311 -10.78 17.96 8.43
CA GLY A 311 -10.09 19.23 8.28
C GLY A 311 -8.76 19.32 9.04
N GLY A 312 -8.55 18.51 10.10
CA GLY A 312 -7.25 18.23 10.67
C GLY A 312 -6.48 17.20 9.83
N PHE A 313 -7.19 16.21 9.31
CA PHE A 313 -6.80 15.37 8.16
C PHE A 313 -7.65 15.76 6.94
N PRO A 314 -7.30 15.38 5.71
CA PRO A 314 -8.07 15.72 4.51
C PRO A 314 -9.50 15.17 4.56
N SER A 315 -10.48 16.04 4.86
CA SER A 315 -11.89 15.65 4.98
C SER A 315 -12.45 15.14 3.67
N GLY A 316 -13.13 13.98 3.73
CA GLY A 316 -13.74 13.33 2.58
C GLY A 316 -12.78 12.39 1.82
N SER A 317 -11.54 12.23 2.29
CA SER A 317 -10.59 11.21 1.81
C SER A 317 -11.19 9.80 1.92
N PRO A 318 -10.78 8.83 1.07
CA PRO A 318 -11.30 7.45 1.11
C PRO A 318 -10.76 6.64 2.30
N LEU A 319 -10.96 7.14 3.52
CA LEU A 319 -10.63 6.45 4.76
C LEU A 319 -11.61 5.29 5.05
N PRO A 320 -11.23 4.32 5.89
CA PRO A 320 -12.05 3.14 6.16
C PRO A 320 -13.48 3.46 6.60
N GLU A 321 -13.69 4.46 7.45
CA GLU A 321 -15.01 4.85 7.96
C GLU A 321 -15.98 5.35 6.89
N VAL A 322 -15.48 5.85 5.77
CA VAL A 322 -16.29 6.32 4.63
C VAL A 322 -16.06 5.48 3.36
N ILE A 323 -15.39 4.33 3.48
CA ILE A 323 -15.06 3.49 2.31
C ILE A 323 -16.32 3.04 1.55
N ASP A 324 -17.41 2.74 2.25
CA ASP A 324 -18.67 2.33 1.61
C ASP A 324 -19.35 3.50 0.88
N VAL A 325 -19.12 4.73 1.31
CA VAL A 325 -19.56 5.93 0.58
C VAL A 325 -18.79 6.04 -0.75
N TRP A 326 -17.49 5.76 -0.71
CA TRP A 326 -16.63 5.73 -1.89
C TRP A 326 -17.02 4.60 -2.85
N ARG A 327 -17.27 3.40 -2.35
CA ARG A 327 -17.74 2.26 -3.15
C ARG A 327 -19.07 2.55 -3.85
N ALA A 328 -19.99 3.22 -3.15
CA ALA A 328 -21.28 3.61 -3.72
C ALA A 328 -21.15 4.62 -4.87
N ALA A 329 -20.27 5.60 -4.72
CA ALA A 329 -20.19 6.75 -5.61
C ALA A 329 -19.08 6.62 -6.69
N ALA A 330 -18.05 5.79 -6.44
CA ALA A 330 -16.89 5.60 -7.32
C ALA A 330 -16.61 4.11 -7.63
N PRO A 331 -17.56 3.35 -8.18
CA PRO A 331 -17.38 1.90 -8.42
C PRO A 331 -16.31 1.57 -9.46
N ALA A 332 -15.78 2.55 -10.17
CA ALA A 332 -14.66 2.38 -11.10
C ALA A 332 -13.28 2.34 -10.42
N VAL A 333 -13.17 2.82 -9.17
CA VAL A 333 -11.96 2.70 -8.36
C VAL A 333 -11.88 1.26 -7.84
N ASP A 334 -10.74 0.60 -8.05
CA ASP A 334 -10.60 -0.82 -7.68
C ASP A 334 -10.36 -1.01 -6.18
N PHE A 335 -9.57 -0.13 -5.55
CA PHE A 335 -9.27 -0.17 -4.12
C PHE A 335 -8.71 1.17 -3.61
N THR A 336 -8.55 1.28 -2.29
CA THR A 336 -7.89 2.42 -1.63
C THR A 336 -6.67 1.94 -0.84
N ALA A 337 -5.64 2.78 -0.76
CA ALA A 337 -4.34 2.43 -0.20
C ALA A 337 -3.86 3.48 0.82
N PRO A 338 -3.37 3.07 2.01
CA PRO A 338 -2.90 4.00 3.04
C PRO A 338 -1.47 4.46 2.81
N ASP A 339 -1.21 5.76 3.02
CA ASP A 339 0.14 6.33 3.16
C ASP A 339 0.51 6.33 4.64
N ILE A 340 1.50 5.49 5.03
CA ILE A 340 1.68 5.16 6.44
C ILE A 340 2.96 5.77 7.01
N TYR A 341 2.82 6.94 7.64
CA TYR A 341 3.91 7.64 8.33
C TYR A 341 3.83 7.59 9.86
N ILE A 342 2.73 7.05 10.42
CA ILE A 342 2.49 6.90 11.85
C ILE A 342 3.02 5.57 12.38
N ASN A 343 3.12 5.46 13.72
CA ASN A 343 3.67 4.27 14.37
C ASN A 343 2.66 3.12 14.46
N GLU A 344 1.38 3.41 14.41
CA GLU A 344 0.26 2.45 14.56
C GLU A 344 0.04 1.62 13.29
N TYR A 345 1.12 1.08 12.75
CA TYR A 345 1.17 0.40 11.47
C TYR A 345 0.22 -0.80 11.38
N GLU A 346 0.24 -1.69 12.40
CA GLU A 346 -0.64 -2.86 12.45
C GLU A 346 -2.12 -2.46 12.49
N TRP A 347 -2.44 -1.43 13.28
CA TRP A 347 -3.81 -0.91 13.35
C TRP A 347 -4.28 -0.39 11.99
N VAL A 348 -3.46 0.41 11.31
CA VAL A 348 -3.79 0.93 9.98
C VAL A 348 -4.08 -0.22 9.02
N LEU A 349 -3.18 -1.19 8.91
CA LEU A 349 -3.37 -2.32 8.00
C LEU A 349 -4.65 -3.09 8.32
N SER A 350 -4.96 -3.31 9.60
CA SER A 350 -6.19 -4.00 10.00
C SER A 350 -7.47 -3.27 9.57
N GLN A 351 -7.43 -1.94 9.45
CA GLN A 351 -8.58 -1.15 9.01
C GLN A 351 -8.78 -1.18 7.48
N PHE A 352 -7.68 -1.26 6.72
CA PHE A 352 -7.74 -1.30 5.25
C PHE A 352 -7.84 -2.70 4.67
N ALA A 353 -7.46 -3.74 5.41
CA ALA A 353 -7.51 -5.14 4.97
C ALA A 353 -8.95 -5.68 4.96
N LEU A 354 -9.74 -5.25 3.99
CA LEU A 354 -11.12 -5.71 3.81
C LEU A 354 -11.17 -6.77 2.69
N SER A 355 -12.18 -7.61 2.70
CA SER A 355 -12.31 -8.72 1.75
C SER A 355 -12.29 -8.31 0.27
N ASP A 356 -12.60 -7.05 -0.01
CA ASP A 356 -12.64 -6.45 -1.34
C ASP A 356 -11.66 -5.26 -1.50
N ASN A 357 -10.83 -4.99 -0.49
CA ASN A 357 -9.80 -3.97 -0.51
C ASN A 357 -8.44 -4.62 -0.21
N PRO A 358 -7.63 -4.97 -1.23
CA PRO A 358 -6.31 -5.55 -1.01
C PRO A 358 -5.37 -4.53 -0.37
N ILE A 359 -4.38 -5.00 0.36
CA ILE A 359 -3.33 -4.13 0.90
C ILE A 359 -2.31 -3.82 -0.20
N PHE A 360 -2.10 -2.54 -0.41
CA PHE A 360 -1.01 -1.93 -1.14
C PHE A 360 -0.55 -0.71 -0.35
N ILE A 361 0.76 -0.56 -0.15
CA ILE A 361 1.31 0.57 0.59
C ILE A 361 2.14 1.39 -0.40
N PRO A 362 1.52 2.41 -1.05
CA PRO A 362 2.20 3.18 -2.09
C PRO A 362 3.21 4.16 -1.51
N GLU A 363 3.01 4.59 -0.25
CA GLU A 363 3.84 5.62 0.37
C GLU A 363 4.06 5.30 1.85
N CYS A 364 5.32 5.17 2.25
CA CYS A 364 5.71 4.85 3.62
C CYS A 364 7.15 5.30 3.88
N ARG A 365 7.55 5.37 5.16
CA ARG A 365 8.97 5.48 5.52
C ARG A 365 9.73 4.21 5.16
N SER A 366 11.04 4.34 4.92
CA SER A 366 11.94 3.23 4.61
C SER A 366 12.06 2.28 5.79
N ASP A 367 11.27 1.20 5.80
CA ASP A 367 11.25 0.20 6.87
C ASP A 367 11.00 -1.21 6.31
N VAL A 368 12.05 -2.03 6.28
CA VAL A 368 11.99 -3.41 5.77
C VAL A 368 11.11 -4.31 6.66
N SER A 369 11.06 -4.06 7.97
CA SER A 369 10.21 -4.87 8.86
C SER A 369 8.73 -4.68 8.55
N LYS A 370 8.32 -3.44 8.22
CA LYS A 370 6.97 -3.13 7.74
C LYS A 370 6.64 -3.81 6.42
N ALA A 371 7.58 -3.81 5.47
CA ALA A 371 7.42 -4.49 4.19
C ALA A 371 7.22 -5.99 4.39
N LEU A 372 8.09 -6.65 5.16
CA LEU A 372 7.99 -8.09 5.45
C LEU A 372 6.67 -8.45 6.14
N TYR A 373 6.24 -7.63 7.10
CA TYR A 373 4.95 -7.83 7.78
C TYR A 373 3.77 -7.69 6.83
N ALA A 374 3.76 -6.68 5.98
CA ALA A 374 2.68 -6.47 5.01
C ALA A 374 2.57 -7.64 4.00
N TYR A 375 3.70 -8.12 3.48
CA TYR A 375 3.70 -9.29 2.58
C TYR A 375 3.32 -10.58 3.31
N GLY A 376 3.80 -10.77 4.54
CA GLY A 376 3.60 -12.03 5.27
C GLY A 376 2.24 -12.16 5.95
N GLU A 377 1.63 -11.07 6.42
CA GLU A 377 0.38 -11.10 7.20
C GLU A 377 -0.83 -10.65 6.38
N TYR A 378 -0.62 -9.77 5.38
CA TYR A 378 -1.73 -9.12 4.66
C TYR A 378 -1.72 -9.38 3.16
N ASP A 379 -0.88 -10.30 2.66
CA ASP A 379 -0.81 -10.61 1.21
C ASP A 379 -0.61 -9.34 0.35
N ALA A 380 0.19 -8.39 0.83
CA ALA A 380 0.28 -7.08 0.19
C ALA A 380 0.67 -7.18 -1.28
N LEU A 381 0.00 -6.43 -2.14
CA LEU A 381 0.32 -6.31 -3.57
C LEU A 381 1.69 -5.67 -3.79
N GLY A 382 2.09 -4.78 -2.87
CA GLY A 382 3.37 -4.08 -2.91
C GLY A 382 3.57 -3.17 -1.71
N PHE A 383 4.83 -2.74 -1.53
CA PHE A 383 5.25 -1.79 -0.51
C PHE A 383 6.28 -0.83 -1.10
N ALA A 384 6.06 0.48 -0.93
CA ALA A 384 6.92 1.52 -1.49
C ALA A 384 7.43 2.49 -0.42
N PRO A 385 8.74 2.52 -0.16
CA PRO A 385 9.34 3.66 0.52
C PRO A 385 9.26 4.91 -0.37
N PHE A 386 8.84 6.04 0.23
CA PHE A 386 8.74 7.32 -0.46
C PHE A 386 10.09 8.01 -0.60
N GLY A 387 10.35 8.59 -1.75
CA GLY A 387 11.51 9.44 -2.00
C GLY A 387 12.84 8.69 -1.97
N PHE A 388 12.85 7.40 -2.34
CA PHE A 388 14.07 6.58 -2.33
C PHE A 388 15.18 7.17 -3.25
N ASP A 389 14.84 8.01 -4.19
CA ASP A 389 15.71 8.69 -5.15
C ASP A 389 16.45 9.93 -4.59
N GLY A 390 16.21 10.26 -3.33
CA GLY A 390 16.85 11.38 -2.65
C GLY A 390 17.58 10.98 -1.35
N PRO A 391 18.44 11.87 -0.82
CA PRO A 391 19.11 11.65 0.44
C PRO A 391 18.10 11.65 1.60
N GLN A 392 18.41 10.88 2.64
CA GLN A 392 17.61 10.83 3.87
C GLN A 392 17.37 12.24 4.45
N GLY A 393 16.12 12.52 4.83
CA GLY A 393 15.71 13.79 5.42
C GLY A 393 15.29 14.86 4.41
N MET A 394 15.20 14.55 3.14
CA MET A 394 14.58 15.43 2.14
C MET A 394 13.06 15.33 2.24
N GLY A 395 12.45 16.20 3.04
CA GLY A 395 11.02 16.12 3.35
C GLY A 395 10.67 14.91 4.23
N ALA A 396 9.57 14.22 3.89
CA ALA A 396 9.16 12.98 4.57
C ALA A 396 9.89 11.74 4.04
N GLY A 397 10.61 11.86 2.92
CA GLY A 397 11.25 10.77 2.18
C GLY A 397 12.76 10.74 2.31
N GLY A 398 13.37 9.99 1.41
CA GLY A 398 14.80 9.75 1.33
C GLY A 398 15.23 8.50 2.07
N MET A 399 16.34 7.94 1.61
CA MET A 399 16.86 6.67 2.11
C MET A 399 18.34 6.77 2.43
N SER A 400 18.74 6.26 3.59
CA SER A 400 20.15 6.10 3.94
C SER A 400 20.79 4.95 3.15
N ALA A 401 22.12 4.91 3.10
CA ALA A 401 22.84 3.79 2.46
C ALA A 401 22.54 2.44 3.15
N GLU A 402 22.32 2.43 4.48
CA GLU A 402 21.94 1.23 5.22
C GLU A 402 20.54 0.75 4.82
N GLU A 403 19.56 1.65 4.71
CA GLU A 403 18.21 1.32 4.26
C GLU A 403 18.21 0.80 2.83
N HIS A 404 18.98 1.43 1.92
CA HIS A 404 19.18 0.90 0.56
C HIS A 404 19.71 -0.53 0.57
N ALA A 405 20.75 -0.82 1.36
CA ALA A 405 21.32 -2.16 1.48
C ALA A 405 20.31 -3.17 2.08
N ASN A 406 19.50 -2.73 3.04
CA ASN A 406 18.45 -3.56 3.64
C ASN A 406 17.35 -3.90 2.62
N PHE A 407 16.85 -2.92 1.84
CA PHE A 407 15.87 -3.18 0.78
C PHE A 407 16.45 -4.04 -0.33
N GLN A 408 17.69 -3.79 -0.76
CA GLN A 408 18.39 -4.61 -1.74
C GLN A 408 18.38 -6.09 -1.33
N LYS A 409 18.76 -6.36 -0.09
CA LYS A 409 18.83 -7.74 0.41
C LYS A 409 17.45 -8.35 0.60
N CYS A 410 16.49 -7.58 1.15
CA CYS A 410 15.12 -8.02 1.37
C CYS A 410 14.42 -8.37 0.06
N TYR A 411 14.39 -7.43 -0.89
CA TYR A 411 13.71 -7.65 -2.16
C TYR A 411 14.43 -8.68 -3.03
N GLY A 412 15.75 -8.81 -2.90
CA GLY A 412 16.48 -9.91 -3.53
C GLY A 412 16.06 -11.28 -3.01
N LEU A 413 15.88 -11.43 -1.68
CA LEU A 413 15.38 -12.66 -1.07
C LEU A 413 13.93 -12.95 -1.50
N LEU A 414 13.03 -11.98 -1.38
CA LEU A 414 11.62 -12.15 -1.73
C LEU A 414 11.42 -12.44 -3.23
N SER A 415 12.11 -11.73 -4.10
CA SER A 415 12.09 -11.99 -5.55
C SER A 415 12.60 -13.40 -5.88
N GLY A 416 13.65 -13.84 -5.19
CA GLY A 416 14.20 -15.19 -5.34
C GLY A 416 13.24 -16.32 -4.94
N MET A 417 12.25 -16.04 -4.05
CA MET A 417 11.23 -17.01 -3.63
C MET A 417 10.26 -17.38 -4.76
N GLY A 418 10.25 -16.67 -5.89
CA GLY A 418 9.35 -16.95 -7.01
C GLY A 418 7.88 -16.82 -6.61
N THR A 419 7.08 -17.88 -6.83
CA THR A 419 5.66 -17.89 -6.47
C THR A 419 5.37 -18.27 -5.02
N MET A 420 6.40 -18.58 -4.22
CA MET A 420 6.20 -19.08 -2.83
C MET A 420 5.37 -18.12 -1.97
N LEU A 421 5.50 -16.79 -2.15
CA LEU A 421 4.65 -15.82 -1.46
C LEU A 421 3.20 -15.97 -1.90
N THR A 422 2.94 -15.85 -3.19
CA THR A 422 1.59 -15.83 -3.76
C THR A 422 0.87 -17.18 -3.67
N ASP A 423 1.61 -18.29 -3.64
CA ASP A 423 1.05 -19.63 -3.42
C ASP A 423 0.53 -19.84 -1.98
N ASN A 424 1.00 -19.00 -1.04
CA ASN A 424 0.60 -19.05 0.37
C ASN A 424 -0.32 -17.87 0.79
N TYR A 425 -0.77 -17.03 -0.14
CA TYR A 425 -1.72 -15.96 0.17
C TYR A 425 -3.02 -16.53 0.76
N ASN A 426 -3.56 -15.84 1.79
CA ASN A 426 -4.73 -16.21 2.54
C ASN A 426 -4.69 -17.67 3.07
N SER A 427 -3.52 -18.12 3.48
CA SER A 427 -3.34 -19.44 4.08
C SER A 427 -2.87 -19.33 5.54
N ASP A 428 -3.05 -20.40 6.30
CA ASP A 428 -2.48 -20.54 7.65
C ASP A 428 -0.98 -20.87 7.64
N LYS A 429 -0.39 -21.02 6.45
CA LYS A 429 1.01 -21.37 6.24
C LYS A 429 1.96 -20.19 6.10
N MET A 430 1.46 -18.98 6.01
CA MET A 430 2.27 -17.76 5.96
C MET A 430 1.82 -16.78 7.04
N ARG A 431 2.77 -16.21 7.76
CA ARG A 431 2.55 -15.20 8.80
C ARG A 431 3.62 -14.12 8.77
N GLY A 432 3.22 -12.92 9.20
CA GLY A 432 4.10 -11.79 9.42
C GLY A 432 4.40 -11.57 10.91
N PHE A 433 5.59 -11.05 11.19
CA PHE A 433 5.98 -10.57 12.53
C PHE A 433 6.38 -9.11 12.45
N PHE A 434 5.87 -8.31 13.35
CA PHE A 434 6.24 -6.92 13.51
C PHE A 434 6.42 -6.60 14.99
N VAL A 435 7.62 -6.18 15.38
CA VAL A 435 7.95 -5.88 16.77
C VAL A 435 7.66 -4.42 17.07
N THR A 436 6.83 -4.17 18.08
CA THR A 436 6.50 -2.84 18.59
C THR A 436 6.79 -2.75 20.09
N GLU A 437 6.69 -1.56 20.66
CA GLU A 437 6.82 -1.39 22.13
C GLU A 437 5.68 -2.07 22.87
N GLU A 438 4.46 -2.04 22.30
CA GLU A 438 3.28 -2.68 22.87
C GLU A 438 3.32 -4.21 22.69
N ASN A 439 3.94 -4.69 21.61
CA ASN A 439 4.07 -6.11 21.30
C ASN A 439 5.54 -6.47 20.98
N PRO A 440 6.39 -6.56 22.01
CA PRO A 440 7.83 -6.80 21.82
C PRO A 440 8.18 -8.25 21.42
N ASN A 441 7.24 -9.19 21.56
CA ASN A 441 7.43 -10.59 21.27
C ASN A 441 6.18 -11.16 20.56
N PRO A 442 5.87 -10.72 19.31
CA PRO A 442 4.73 -11.25 18.58
C PRO A 442 4.81 -12.76 18.40
N SER A 443 3.69 -13.44 18.59
CA SER A 443 3.60 -14.90 18.49
C SER A 443 2.46 -15.30 17.56
N VAL A 444 2.70 -16.36 16.78
CA VAL A 444 1.71 -16.95 15.87
C VAL A 444 1.62 -18.45 16.06
N GLU A 445 0.45 -19.03 15.76
CA GLU A 445 0.26 -20.46 15.68
C GLU A 445 0.39 -20.94 14.23
N MET A 446 1.24 -21.92 13.98
CA MET A 446 1.42 -22.53 12.66
C MET A 446 1.60 -24.04 12.83
N GLY A 447 0.73 -24.83 12.20
CA GLY A 447 0.72 -26.30 12.38
C GLY A 447 0.65 -26.69 13.86
N ASP A 448 1.61 -27.47 14.31
CA ASP A 448 1.72 -27.96 15.70
C ASP A 448 2.55 -27.05 16.62
N TYR A 449 2.87 -25.85 16.17
CA TYR A 449 3.81 -24.95 16.86
C TYR A 449 3.20 -23.61 17.23
N ILE A 450 3.64 -23.06 18.36
CA ILE A 450 3.61 -21.63 18.68
C ILE A 450 4.99 -21.07 18.36
N ILE A 451 5.05 -20.10 17.50
CA ILE A 451 6.27 -19.47 17.04
C ILE A 451 6.30 -18.03 17.54
N THR A 452 7.31 -17.70 18.33
CA THR A 452 7.49 -16.35 18.88
C THR A 452 8.70 -15.69 18.22
N PHE A 453 8.52 -14.48 17.75
CA PHE A 453 9.57 -13.65 17.19
C PHE A 453 9.97 -12.58 18.21
N SER A 454 11.27 -12.38 18.41
CA SER A 454 11.81 -11.37 19.32
C SER A 454 12.93 -10.60 18.65
N SER A 455 13.11 -9.33 18.99
CA SER A 455 14.22 -8.54 18.46
C SER A 455 15.57 -9.08 18.94
N THR A 456 16.55 -9.16 18.04
CA THR A 456 17.95 -9.42 18.41
C THR A 456 18.66 -8.17 18.90
N GLN A 457 18.03 -7.01 18.84
CA GLN A 457 18.59 -5.79 19.38
C GLN A 457 18.64 -5.84 20.90
N ARG A 458 19.81 -5.66 21.46
CA ARG A 458 19.96 -5.63 22.91
C ARG A 458 19.37 -4.34 23.45
N MET A 459 18.36 -4.46 24.28
CA MET A 459 17.72 -3.33 24.96
C MET A 459 18.51 -2.89 26.20
N ARG A 460 19.41 -3.74 26.73
CA ARG A 460 20.24 -3.45 27.91
C ARG A 460 21.65 -4.05 27.77
N ALA A 461 22.63 -3.36 28.27
CA ALA A 461 23.98 -3.89 28.40
C ALA A 461 24.02 -5.06 29.41
N PHE A 462 24.90 -6.05 29.16
CA PHE A 462 25.13 -7.12 30.13
C PHE A 462 25.86 -6.58 31.32
N ASN A 463 25.42 -6.94 32.54
CA ASN A 463 26.15 -6.67 33.74
C ASN A 463 27.21 -7.79 33.98
N TYR A 464 28.45 -7.49 33.65
CA TYR A 464 29.61 -8.37 33.93
C TYR A 464 30.31 -8.04 35.24
N GLY A 465 29.63 -7.33 36.16
CA GLY A 465 30.21 -6.88 37.42
C GLY A 465 30.90 -5.52 37.35
N GLN A 466 30.69 -4.78 36.23
CA GLN A 466 31.11 -3.37 36.15
C GLN A 466 30.27 -2.50 37.08
N GLY A 467 30.82 -1.35 37.48
CA GLY A 467 30.11 -0.41 38.35
C GLY A 467 28.85 0.19 37.69
N GLU A 468 27.92 0.68 38.51
CA GLU A 468 26.63 1.22 38.06
C GLU A 468 26.79 2.36 37.05
N GLU A 469 27.77 3.21 37.18
CA GLU A 469 28.05 4.33 36.27
C GLU A 469 28.48 3.84 34.88
N GLN A 470 29.33 2.83 34.81
CA GLN A 470 29.76 2.23 33.55
C GLN A 470 28.59 1.50 32.87
N LEU A 471 27.77 0.76 33.62
CA LEU A 471 26.59 0.08 33.10
C LEU A 471 25.56 1.08 32.60
N ALA A 472 25.37 2.22 33.28
CA ALA A 472 24.50 3.30 32.84
C ALA A 472 25.01 3.95 31.54
N ALA A 473 26.30 4.19 31.41
CA ALA A 473 26.92 4.74 30.19
C ALA A 473 26.80 3.77 29.01
N GLU A 474 27.02 2.46 29.24
CA GLU A 474 26.83 1.44 28.20
C GLU A 474 25.34 1.31 27.76
N ASN A 475 24.41 1.39 28.71
CA ASN A 475 22.97 1.40 28.39
C ASN A 475 22.56 2.66 27.60
N ALA A 476 23.11 3.83 27.96
CA ALA A 476 22.87 5.07 27.23
C ALA A 476 23.43 5.02 25.79
N ALA A 477 24.65 4.48 25.63
CA ALA A 477 25.26 4.28 24.32
C ALA A 477 24.45 3.26 23.46
N LEU A 478 23.93 2.20 24.09
CA LEU A 478 23.10 1.21 23.46
C LEU A 478 21.74 1.81 23.03
N ALA A 479 21.10 2.61 23.91
CA ALA A 479 19.88 3.33 23.59
C ALA A 479 20.08 4.32 22.44
N ALA A 480 21.16 5.09 22.43
CA ALA A 480 21.51 5.99 21.34
C ALA A 480 21.76 5.24 20.02
N ARG A 481 22.40 4.07 20.07
CA ARG A 481 22.62 3.19 18.93
C ARG A 481 21.30 2.58 18.41
N ASN A 482 20.37 2.29 19.30
CA ASN A 482 19.07 1.71 18.96
C ASN A 482 18.04 2.74 18.51
N GLN A 483 18.22 4.04 18.84
CA GLN A 483 17.33 5.12 18.33
C GLN A 483 17.24 5.16 16.81
N ASN A 484 18.26 4.67 16.10
CA ASN A 484 18.29 4.58 14.63
C ASN A 484 18.11 3.14 14.10
N ARG A 485 17.79 2.14 14.95
CA ARG A 485 17.75 0.72 14.60
C ARG A 485 16.49 0.03 15.14
N THR A 486 15.34 0.63 14.94
CA THR A 486 14.07 0.06 15.45
C THR A 486 13.48 -1.04 14.57
N GLN A 487 14.04 -1.28 13.37
CA GLN A 487 13.47 -2.27 12.44
C GLN A 487 13.72 -3.70 12.93
N SER A 488 12.66 -4.38 13.34
CA SER A 488 12.68 -5.78 13.72
C SER A 488 11.35 -6.42 13.34
N GLY A 489 11.40 -7.44 12.49
CA GLY A 489 10.23 -8.11 11.96
C GLY A 489 10.61 -9.11 10.89
N GLY A 490 9.61 -9.81 10.35
CA GLY A 490 9.85 -10.83 9.35
C GLY A 490 8.59 -11.47 8.82
N LEU A 491 8.76 -12.37 7.87
CA LEU A 491 7.73 -13.31 7.45
C LEU A 491 8.25 -14.75 7.58
N ILE A 492 7.34 -15.67 7.83
CA ILE A 492 7.60 -17.09 7.92
C ILE A 492 6.62 -17.87 7.05
N ILE A 493 7.12 -18.89 6.36
CA ILE A 493 6.30 -19.79 5.53
C ILE A 493 6.57 -21.23 5.96
N GLN A 494 5.51 -21.98 6.28
CA GLN A 494 5.55 -23.41 6.58
C GLN A 494 5.39 -24.20 5.28
N THR A 495 6.39 -25.00 4.91
CA THR A 495 6.38 -25.82 3.68
C THR A 495 6.20 -27.32 3.95
N GLY A 496 6.46 -27.76 5.17
CA GLY A 496 6.23 -29.12 5.67
C GLY A 496 5.67 -29.10 7.08
N ALA A 497 5.34 -30.25 7.65
CA ALA A 497 4.84 -30.33 9.02
C ALA A 497 5.79 -29.61 10.01
N ASP A 498 7.10 -29.83 9.82
CA ASP A 498 8.16 -29.35 10.69
C ASP A 498 9.16 -28.42 9.98
N GLU A 499 8.88 -28.03 8.73
CA GLU A 499 9.80 -27.24 7.90
C GLU A 499 9.28 -25.83 7.65
N PHE A 500 10.17 -24.84 7.89
CA PHE A 500 9.87 -23.43 7.79
C PHE A 500 10.97 -22.67 7.03
N TYR A 501 10.54 -21.69 6.24
CA TYR A 501 11.41 -20.64 5.68
C TYR A 501 11.07 -19.30 6.30
N VAL A 502 12.10 -18.56 6.67
CA VAL A 502 11.98 -17.25 7.32
C VAL A 502 12.80 -16.23 6.56
N VAL A 503 12.21 -15.07 6.27
CA VAL A 503 12.93 -13.86 5.85
C VAL A 503 12.66 -12.80 6.89
N ALA A 504 13.70 -12.24 7.50
CA ALA A 504 13.53 -11.29 8.59
C ALA A 504 14.66 -10.27 8.65
N ILE A 505 14.43 -9.23 9.46
CA ILE A 505 15.43 -8.26 9.87
C ILE A 505 15.52 -8.21 11.40
N ASN A 506 16.73 -8.33 11.96
CA ASN A 506 17.04 -8.15 13.39
C ASN A 506 16.15 -8.96 14.35
N GLY A 507 15.95 -10.24 14.08
CA GLY A 507 15.07 -11.09 14.87
C GLY A 507 15.66 -12.44 15.25
N THR A 508 15.05 -13.05 16.25
CA THR A 508 15.26 -14.44 16.64
C THR A 508 13.91 -15.12 16.82
N LEU A 509 13.84 -16.42 16.52
CA LEU A 509 12.64 -17.20 16.70
C LEU A 509 12.80 -18.20 17.83
N SER A 510 11.70 -18.45 18.52
CA SER A 510 11.57 -19.57 19.44
C SER A 510 10.31 -20.36 19.10
N PHE A 511 10.36 -21.65 19.36
CA PHE A 511 9.32 -22.61 18.99
C PHE A 511 8.87 -23.38 20.23
N ALA A 512 7.56 -23.47 20.44
CA ALA A 512 6.95 -24.27 21.48
C ALA A 512 5.85 -25.16 20.88
N PRO A 513 5.53 -26.31 21.49
CA PRO A 513 4.41 -27.11 21.03
C PRO A 513 3.09 -26.36 21.26
N LYS A 514 2.18 -26.42 20.28
CA LYS A 514 0.84 -25.84 20.39
C LYS A 514 -0.02 -26.57 21.42
N ASP A 515 0.09 -27.90 21.53
CA ASP A 515 -0.57 -28.66 22.57
C ASP A 515 0.16 -28.49 23.91
N PRO A 516 -0.44 -27.84 24.93
CA PRO A 516 0.18 -27.65 26.23
C PRO A 516 0.37 -28.96 27.00
N LYS A 517 -0.23 -30.07 26.55
CA LYS A 517 -0.07 -31.41 27.11
C LYS A 517 1.02 -32.23 26.39
N ALA A 518 1.58 -31.70 25.31
CA ALA A 518 2.64 -32.39 24.59
C ALA A 518 3.82 -32.62 25.55
N LYS A 519 4.16 -33.90 25.74
CA LYS A 519 5.35 -34.28 26.50
C LYS A 519 6.56 -34.16 25.55
N GLY A 520 7.40 -33.21 25.82
CA GLY A 520 8.62 -33.04 25.04
C GLY A 520 8.97 -31.58 24.78
N ARG A 521 10.12 -31.42 24.18
CA ARG A 521 10.66 -30.10 23.75
C ARG A 521 10.70 -30.05 22.23
N VAL A 522 10.48 -28.87 21.69
CA VAL A 522 10.76 -28.60 20.28
C VAL A 522 12.25 -28.29 20.16
N LEU A 523 12.91 -29.02 19.30
CA LEU A 523 14.35 -28.88 19.04
C LEU A 523 14.59 -28.62 17.55
N LEU A 524 15.74 -28.01 17.25
CA LEU A 524 16.20 -27.81 15.88
C LEU A 524 16.87 -29.10 15.38
N ASP A 525 16.34 -29.64 14.28
CA ASP A 525 17.00 -30.70 13.50
C ASP A 525 18.00 -30.06 12.54
N THR A 526 17.54 -29.09 11.78
CA THR A 526 18.34 -28.38 10.80
C THR A 526 18.12 -26.89 10.91
N LEU A 527 19.21 -26.12 10.90
CA LEU A 527 19.20 -24.68 10.82
C LEU A 527 20.20 -24.23 9.74
N GLU A 528 19.68 -23.72 8.63
CA GLU A 528 20.50 -23.23 7.52
C GLU A 528 20.29 -21.73 7.33
N GLU A 529 21.36 -21.00 7.08
CA GLU A 529 21.25 -19.72 6.42
C GLU A 529 21.47 -19.89 4.91
N GLY A 530 20.83 -19.05 4.12
CA GLY A 530 20.92 -19.17 2.67
C GLY A 530 20.16 -18.07 1.96
N THR A 531 19.82 -18.35 0.71
CA THR A 531 19.06 -17.44 -0.17
C THR A 531 18.06 -18.24 -1.02
N PHE A 532 17.25 -17.52 -1.80
CA PHE A 532 16.36 -18.13 -2.77
C PHE A 532 16.80 -17.77 -4.19
N LYS A 533 16.59 -18.68 -5.12
CA LYS A 533 16.74 -18.46 -6.56
C LYS A 533 15.72 -19.28 -7.31
N ASP A 534 14.95 -18.61 -8.17
CA ASP A 534 13.94 -19.26 -9.04
C ASP A 534 12.97 -20.16 -8.25
N GLY A 535 12.50 -19.70 -7.08
CA GLY A 535 11.60 -20.42 -6.19
C GLY A 535 12.24 -21.55 -5.38
N LYS A 536 13.57 -21.69 -5.41
CA LYS A 536 14.29 -22.77 -4.73
C LYS A 536 15.22 -22.21 -3.66
N TRP A 537 15.29 -22.91 -2.53
CA TRP A 537 16.28 -22.65 -1.49
C TRP A 537 17.68 -22.98 -1.97
N ILE A 538 18.60 -22.07 -1.76
CA ILE A 538 20.04 -22.26 -1.99
C ILE A 538 20.73 -22.17 -0.62
N PRO A 539 21.13 -23.30 -0.04
CA PRO A 539 21.77 -23.32 1.26
C PRO A 539 23.14 -22.65 1.21
N GLY A 540 23.44 -21.86 2.22
CA GLY A 540 24.74 -21.28 2.48
C GLY A 540 25.47 -22.06 3.57
N ARG A 541 25.32 -21.62 4.86
CA ARG A 541 25.91 -22.32 6.00
C ARG A 541 24.88 -23.12 6.76
N ASN A 542 25.27 -24.33 7.20
CA ASN A 542 24.51 -25.06 8.20
C ASN A 542 25.01 -24.60 9.59
N LEU A 543 24.11 -24.05 10.40
CA LEU A 543 24.41 -23.47 11.71
C LEU A 543 24.23 -24.52 12.80
N ASN A 544 25.25 -24.69 13.67
CA ASN A 544 25.21 -25.62 14.77
C ASN A 544 26.13 -25.18 15.92
N GLY A 545 26.14 -25.89 17.05
CA GLY A 545 26.95 -25.57 18.22
C GLY A 545 26.56 -24.21 18.82
N ASP A 546 27.49 -23.30 18.96
CA ASP A 546 27.25 -21.96 19.50
C ASP A 546 26.38 -21.08 18.60
N GLU A 547 26.26 -21.43 17.29
CA GLU A 547 25.43 -20.78 16.30
C GLU A 547 24.03 -21.44 16.15
N ASN A 548 23.74 -22.49 16.92
CA ASN A 548 22.46 -23.23 16.85
C ASN A 548 21.29 -22.42 17.45
N ARG A 549 21.11 -21.21 16.95
CA ARG A 549 19.99 -20.30 17.29
C ARG A 549 19.48 -19.65 16.03
N PRO A 550 18.16 -19.61 15.82
CA PRO A 550 17.57 -19.00 14.62
C PRO A 550 17.60 -17.46 14.69
N ASN A 551 18.81 -16.93 14.87
CA ASN A 551 19.07 -15.49 14.92
C ASN A 551 19.31 -14.96 13.51
N ILE A 552 18.76 -13.78 13.25
CA ILE A 552 18.97 -13.01 12.01
C ILE A 552 19.43 -11.61 12.42
N ASN A 553 20.67 -11.26 12.10
CA ASN A 553 21.23 -9.94 12.34
C ASN A 553 21.30 -9.20 11.00
N GLY A 554 20.71 -8.00 10.92
CA GLY A 554 20.39 -7.37 9.64
C GLY A 554 19.34 -8.17 8.88
N VAL A 555 19.22 -7.96 7.57
CA VAL A 555 18.29 -8.72 6.72
C VAL A 555 18.88 -10.09 6.41
N GLY A 556 18.08 -11.15 6.48
CA GLY A 556 18.54 -12.50 6.16
C GLY A 556 17.42 -13.52 6.04
N ALA A 557 17.78 -14.72 5.55
CA ALA A 557 16.85 -15.84 5.46
C ALA A 557 17.37 -17.07 6.19
N ARG A 558 16.44 -17.87 6.69
CA ARG A 558 16.73 -19.17 7.36
C ARG A 558 15.78 -20.24 6.82
N ARG A 559 16.32 -21.46 6.67
CA ARG A 559 15.54 -22.69 6.60
C ARG A 559 15.67 -23.41 7.93
N ILE A 560 14.55 -23.79 8.50
CA ILE A 560 14.45 -24.36 9.84
C ILE A 560 13.67 -25.67 9.73
N ILE A 561 14.24 -26.77 10.20
CA ILE A 561 13.53 -28.04 10.40
C ILE A 561 13.54 -28.32 11.89
N LEU A 562 12.35 -28.65 12.41
CA LEU A 562 12.10 -28.93 13.83
C LEU A 562 11.87 -30.43 14.04
N TYR A 563 12.01 -30.87 15.27
CA TYR A 563 11.51 -32.16 15.74
C TYR A 563 11.09 -32.07 17.21
N GLN A 564 10.17 -32.92 17.62
CA GLN A 564 9.79 -33.04 19.01
C GLN A 564 10.59 -34.16 19.68
N SER A 565 11.13 -33.89 20.86
CA SER A 565 11.91 -34.85 21.64
C SER A 565 11.38 -34.94 23.07
N THR A 566 11.24 -36.16 23.55
CA THR A 566 10.88 -36.44 24.95
C THR A 566 12.12 -36.59 25.84
N VAL A 567 13.31 -36.45 25.28
CA VAL A 567 14.56 -36.54 26.03
C VAL A 567 14.82 -35.24 26.78
N ASP A 568 15.10 -35.32 28.07
CA ASP A 568 15.47 -34.17 28.87
C ASP A 568 16.78 -33.57 28.39
N ALA A 569 16.85 -32.24 28.36
CA ALA A 569 18.13 -31.58 28.09
C ALA A 569 19.11 -31.87 29.23
N PRO A 570 20.40 -32.09 28.96
CA PRO A 570 21.41 -32.15 30.02
C PRO A 570 21.36 -30.85 30.85
N ALA A 571 21.45 -30.99 32.16
CA ALA A 571 21.51 -29.85 33.07
C ALA A 571 22.80 -29.05 32.79
N GLY A 572 22.68 -28.09 31.90
CA GLY A 572 23.79 -27.22 31.48
C GLY A 572 23.45 -25.74 31.62
N ARG A 573 24.45 -24.92 31.79
CA ARG A 573 24.33 -23.45 31.96
C ARG A 573 23.83 -22.68 30.74
N PHE A 574 23.46 -23.38 29.67
CA PHE A 574 23.00 -22.80 28.39
C PHE A 574 21.75 -23.54 27.91
N GLY A 575 20.65 -23.32 28.64
CA GLY A 575 19.31 -23.81 28.25
C GLY A 575 18.42 -22.65 27.81
#